data_0dc9eae1ae01a64c1df41336a856ca2e
#
_entry.id   0dc9eae1ae01a64c1df41336a856ca2e
#
_cell.length_a   1.000
_cell.length_b   1.000
_cell.length_c   1.000
_cell.angle_alpha   90.00
_cell.angle_beta   90.00
_cell.angle_gamma   90.00
#
_symmetry.space_group_name_H-M   'P 1'
#
loop_
_entity.id
_entity.type
_entity.pdbx_description
1 polymer ?
#
loop_
_entity_poly.entity_id
_entity_poly.type
_entity_poly.pdbx_seq_one_letter_code
_entity_poly.pdbx_strand_id
1 'polypeptide(L)'
;MPQPVRCYLFRDIFYADKLNHPYKNTAATEGYPPNVVLCKERLSPLGIDIRECKDSSNIPFDDESFDIIINRHGDFYPEEIKRLLKPGGMFITQQVGSDNDRELVKMVLPEAEKPFPHYNLREQKAGFVDAGFEILLADEVFTPICFYDVGAFVWFARIIEWEFPGFSVDGCFDRLLELQKTIERDGKITGTTHRYLIVARKDR
;
A
#
# COMPACT_ATOMS: atom_id res chain seq x y z
N MET A 1 -32.34 -5.92 -15.44
CA MET A 1 -31.11 -5.20 -15.88
C MET A 1 -30.04 -5.54 -14.90
N PRO A 2 -28.82 -5.95 -15.31
CA PRO A 2 -27.74 -6.14 -14.37
C PRO A 2 -27.46 -4.82 -13.64
N GLN A 3 -27.37 -4.89 -12.31
CA GLN A 3 -27.02 -3.71 -11.51
C GLN A 3 -25.61 -3.25 -11.87
N PRO A 4 -25.37 -1.92 -11.94
CA PRO A 4 -24.03 -1.41 -12.26
C PRO A 4 -23.02 -1.84 -11.19
N VAL A 5 -21.88 -2.37 -11.65
CA VAL A 5 -20.75 -2.73 -10.79
C VAL A 5 -20.29 -1.49 -10.05
N ARG A 6 -20.20 -1.54 -8.73
CA ARG A 6 -19.58 -0.49 -7.89
C ARG A 6 -18.17 -0.88 -7.53
N CYS A 7 -17.22 0.00 -7.82
CA CYS A 7 -15.81 -0.17 -7.51
C CYS A 7 -15.38 0.84 -6.44
N TYR A 8 -14.65 0.37 -5.45
CA TYR A 8 -14.02 1.18 -4.42
C TYR A 8 -12.52 1.25 -4.70
N LEU A 9 -11.99 2.46 -4.84
CA LEU A 9 -10.59 2.71 -5.18
C LEU A 9 -9.91 3.47 -4.04
N PHE A 10 -8.95 2.84 -3.42
CA PHE A 10 -8.05 3.48 -2.49
C PHE A 10 -6.86 4.06 -3.28
N ARG A 11 -6.77 5.40 -3.40
CA ARG A 11 -5.65 6.17 -3.98
C ARG A 11 -5.48 6.26 -5.50
N ASP A 12 -6.14 5.47 -6.36
CA ASP A 12 -5.80 5.50 -7.80
C ASP A 12 -7.01 5.51 -8.74
N ILE A 13 -7.45 6.70 -9.18
CA ILE A 13 -8.41 6.91 -10.28
C ILE A 13 -7.91 6.34 -11.61
N PHE A 14 -6.61 6.23 -11.77
CA PHE A 14 -5.97 5.65 -12.92
C PHE A 14 -6.51 4.25 -13.29
N TYR A 15 -6.97 3.47 -12.32
CA TYR A 15 -7.57 2.16 -12.58
C TYR A 15 -8.98 2.24 -13.17
N ALA A 16 -9.79 3.22 -12.78
CA ALA A 16 -11.12 3.38 -13.35
C ALA A 16 -11.05 3.64 -14.87
N ASP A 17 -10.14 4.51 -15.30
CA ASP A 17 -9.88 4.76 -16.73
C ASP A 17 -9.40 3.51 -17.47
N LYS A 18 -8.43 2.80 -16.87
CA LYS A 18 -7.85 1.59 -17.49
C LYS A 18 -8.87 0.45 -17.60
N LEU A 19 -9.79 0.35 -16.64
CA LEU A 19 -10.85 -0.66 -16.63
C LEU A 19 -12.08 -0.20 -17.42
N ASN A 20 -12.08 1.01 -18.01
CA ASN A 20 -13.22 1.63 -18.66
C ASN A 20 -14.49 1.61 -17.77
N HIS A 21 -14.27 1.82 -16.44
CA HIS A 21 -15.31 1.77 -15.43
C HIS A 21 -15.98 3.14 -15.28
N PRO A 22 -17.34 3.22 -15.25
CA PRO A 22 -18.05 4.50 -15.11
C PRO A 22 -17.74 5.18 -13.77
N TYR A 23 -17.24 6.40 -13.79
CA TYR A 23 -16.91 7.17 -12.57
C TYR A 23 -18.08 7.28 -11.58
N LYS A 24 -19.31 7.42 -12.06
CA LYS A 24 -20.52 7.48 -11.22
C LYS A 24 -20.78 6.22 -10.39
N ASN A 25 -20.11 5.11 -10.71
CA ASN A 25 -20.18 3.86 -9.97
C ASN A 25 -18.91 3.64 -9.12
N THR A 26 -18.10 4.67 -8.98
CA THR A 26 -16.81 4.63 -8.27
C THR A 26 -16.94 5.42 -6.97
N ALA A 27 -16.39 4.88 -5.89
CA ALA A 27 -16.22 5.58 -4.62
C ALA A 27 -14.76 5.44 -4.16
N ALA A 28 -14.31 6.38 -3.33
CA ALA A 28 -13.00 6.31 -2.71
C ALA A 28 -12.99 6.93 -1.31
N THR A 29 -12.05 6.49 -0.47
CA THR A 29 -11.78 7.15 0.83
C THR A 29 -10.41 7.77 0.85
N GLU A 30 -10.27 8.81 1.67
CA GLU A 30 -9.02 9.47 1.99
C GLU A 30 -9.03 9.86 3.47
N GLY A 31 -7.93 9.58 4.18
CA GLY A 31 -7.81 9.84 5.62
C GLY A 31 -7.11 11.17 5.97
N TYR A 32 -6.29 11.72 5.07
CA TYR A 32 -5.56 12.96 5.31
C TYR A 32 -6.40 14.17 4.89
N PRO A 33 -6.81 15.05 5.84
CA PRO A 33 -7.77 16.11 5.56
C PRO A 33 -7.45 17.02 4.37
N PRO A 34 -6.18 17.47 4.15
CA PRO A 34 -5.86 18.27 2.97
C PRO A 34 -6.11 17.52 1.65
N ASN A 35 -5.84 16.21 1.62
CA ASN A 35 -6.11 15.39 0.46
C ASN A 35 -7.60 15.17 0.24
N VAL A 36 -8.40 15.06 1.32
CA VAL A 36 -9.87 14.94 1.21
C VAL A 36 -10.44 16.10 0.45
N VAL A 37 -10.02 17.34 0.79
CA VAL A 37 -10.45 18.56 0.09
C VAL A 37 -10.06 18.48 -1.40
N LEU A 38 -8.78 18.19 -1.68
CA LEU A 38 -8.26 18.11 -3.04
C LEU A 38 -8.97 17.02 -3.86
N CYS A 39 -9.21 15.85 -3.26
CA CYS A 39 -9.93 14.75 -3.90
C CYS A 39 -11.37 15.15 -4.23
N LYS A 40 -12.07 15.78 -3.29
CA LYS A 40 -13.43 16.25 -3.54
C LYS A 40 -13.48 17.29 -4.67
N GLU A 41 -12.58 18.26 -4.67
CA GLU A 41 -12.51 19.26 -5.73
C GLU A 41 -12.27 18.67 -7.12
N ARG A 42 -11.39 17.69 -7.23
CA ARG A 42 -10.97 17.14 -8.52
C ARG A 42 -11.85 15.99 -9.02
N LEU A 43 -12.42 15.19 -8.12
CA LEU A 43 -13.01 13.90 -8.46
C LEU A 43 -14.52 13.89 -8.33
N SER A 44 -15.10 14.63 -7.37
CA SER A 44 -16.57 14.69 -7.24
C SER A 44 -17.25 15.27 -8.49
N PRO A 45 -16.68 16.25 -9.23
CA PRO A 45 -17.25 16.68 -10.51
C PRO A 45 -17.30 15.60 -11.59
N LEU A 46 -16.48 14.55 -11.48
CA LEU A 46 -16.51 13.38 -12.35
C LEU A 46 -17.60 12.35 -11.95
N GLY A 47 -18.25 12.56 -10.81
CA GLY A 47 -19.27 11.67 -10.26
C GLY A 47 -18.73 10.61 -9.29
N ILE A 48 -17.47 10.73 -8.85
CA ILE A 48 -16.86 9.81 -7.87
C ILE A 48 -17.30 10.23 -6.46
N ASP A 49 -17.80 9.27 -5.65
CA ASP A 49 -18.16 9.50 -4.24
C ASP A 49 -16.89 9.46 -3.37
N ILE A 50 -16.48 10.63 -2.86
CA ILE A 50 -15.28 10.77 -2.01
C ILE A 50 -15.71 10.95 -0.55
N ARG A 51 -15.31 10.04 0.31
CA ARG A 51 -15.58 10.10 1.75
C ARG A 51 -14.28 10.17 2.57
N GLU A 52 -14.30 10.99 3.62
CA GLU A 52 -13.22 10.99 4.62
C GLU A 52 -13.30 9.71 5.44
N CYS A 53 -12.17 9.02 5.60
CA CYS A 53 -12.07 7.82 6.42
C CYS A 53 -10.69 7.79 7.09
N LYS A 54 -10.67 7.95 8.42
CA LYS A 54 -9.45 7.90 9.25
C LYS A 54 -9.21 6.53 9.85
N ASP A 55 -10.24 5.70 9.87
CA ASP A 55 -10.23 4.38 10.48
C ASP A 55 -10.66 3.33 9.45
N SER A 56 -9.69 2.57 8.97
CA SER A 56 -9.93 1.50 7.97
C SER A 56 -10.69 0.30 8.54
N SER A 57 -10.93 0.25 9.85
CA SER A 57 -11.77 -0.77 10.48
C SER A 57 -13.26 -0.41 10.48
N ASN A 58 -13.61 0.83 10.09
CA ASN A 58 -14.99 1.33 10.01
C ASN A 58 -15.12 2.30 8.84
N ILE A 59 -15.18 1.76 7.64
CA ILE A 59 -15.25 2.53 6.39
C ILE A 59 -16.67 3.04 6.18
N PRO A 60 -16.89 4.34 5.88
CA PRO A 60 -18.21 4.97 5.90
C PRO A 60 -19.06 4.65 4.66
N PHE A 61 -19.27 3.37 4.38
CA PHE A 61 -20.19 2.86 3.36
C PHE A 61 -21.08 1.76 3.94
N ASP A 62 -22.24 1.55 3.33
CA ASP A 62 -23.18 0.52 3.73
C ASP A 62 -22.64 -0.88 3.43
N ASP A 63 -23.18 -1.89 4.12
CA ASP A 63 -22.88 -3.29 3.86
C ASP A 63 -23.20 -3.64 2.40
N GLU A 64 -22.44 -4.57 1.84
CA GLU A 64 -22.66 -5.10 0.49
C GLU A 64 -22.81 -4.03 -0.60
N SER A 65 -22.03 -2.94 -0.48
CA SER A 65 -22.07 -1.80 -1.41
C SER A 65 -21.25 -2.02 -2.67
N PHE A 66 -20.23 -2.88 -2.61
CA PHE A 66 -19.22 -2.97 -3.67
C PHE A 66 -19.13 -4.36 -4.28
N ASP A 67 -18.93 -4.39 -5.59
CA ASP A 67 -18.60 -5.60 -6.35
C ASP A 67 -17.10 -5.84 -6.39
N ILE A 68 -16.30 -4.75 -6.36
CA ILE A 68 -14.84 -4.78 -6.35
C ILE A 68 -14.32 -3.70 -5.41
N ILE A 69 -13.35 -4.07 -4.56
CA ILE A 69 -12.58 -3.14 -3.74
C ILE A 69 -11.12 -3.27 -4.13
N ILE A 70 -10.46 -2.15 -4.44
CA ILE A 70 -9.03 -2.08 -4.74
C ILE A 70 -8.34 -1.27 -3.64
N ASN A 71 -7.26 -1.82 -3.09
CA ASN A 71 -6.46 -1.18 -2.07
C ASN A 71 -4.97 -1.26 -2.46
N ARG A 72 -4.24 -0.17 -2.26
CA ARG A 72 -2.81 -0.13 -2.53
C ARG A 72 -2.09 0.67 -1.46
N HIS A 73 -1.14 0.03 -0.77
CA HIS A 73 -0.31 0.66 0.27
C HIS A 73 -1.11 1.36 1.39
N GLY A 74 -2.29 0.85 1.70
CA GLY A 74 -3.14 1.35 2.76
C GLY A 74 -3.58 0.23 3.69
N ASP A 75 -3.89 0.58 4.92
CA ASP A 75 -4.43 -0.38 5.89
C ASP A 75 -5.76 -0.94 5.44
N PHE A 76 -6.02 -2.17 5.84
CA PHE A 76 -7.29 -2.86 5.64
C PHE A 76 -7.53 -3.90 6.73
N TYR A 77 -8.78 -4.21 6.97
CA TYR A 77 -9.23 -5.25 7.89
C TYR A 77 -10.12 -6.22 7.12
N PRO A 78 -9.77 -7.53 7.05
CA PRO A 78 -10.52 -8.50 6.26
C PRO A 78 -12.02 -8.52 6.56
N GLU A 79 -12.41 -8.42 7.83
CA GLU A 79 -13.82 -8.40 8.25
C GLU A 79 -14.56 -7.16 7.71
N GLU A 80 -13.93 -6.00 7.73
CA GLU A 80 -14.52 -4.77 7.21
C GLU A 80 -14.63 -4.83 5.68
N ILE A 81 -13.62 -5.36 5.00
CA ILE A 81 -13.67 -5.62 3.56
C ILE A 81 -14.81 -6.60 3.23
N LYS A 82 -14.98 -7.65 4.06
CA LYS A 82 -16.07 -8.61 3.89
C LYS A 82 -17.45 -7.96 4.05
N ARG A 83 -17.60 -7.07 5.04
CA ARG A 83 -18.86 -6.31 5.23
C ARG A 83 -19.22 -5.49 4.00
N LEU A 84 -18.25 -4.79 3.42
CA LEU A 84 -18.46 -3.87 2.30
C LEU A 84 -18.72 -4.58 0.96
N LEU A 85 -18.14 -5.76 0.76
CA LEU A 85 -18.30 -6.52 -0.48
C LEU A 85 -19.66 -7.19 -0.54
N LYS A 86 -20.28 -7.16 -1.70
CA LYS A 86 -21.42 -8.02 -2.04
C LYS A 86 -21.00 -9.49 -2.05
N PRO A 87 -21.95 -10.44 -1.88
CA PRO A 87 -21.68 -11.85 -2.11
C PRO A 87 -21.04 -12.09 -3.50
N GLY A 88 -19.91 -12.78 -3.53
CA GLY A 88 -19.10 -13.00 -4.74
C GLY A 88 -18.25 -11.83 -5.18
N GLY A 89 -18.26 -10.71 -4.45
CA GLY A 89 -17.41 -9.54 -4.69
C GLY A 89 -15.93 -9.81 -4.44
N MET A 90 -15.06 -9.02 -5.04
CA MET A 90 -13.61 -9.22 -5.03
C MET A 90 -12.87 -8.09 -4.32
N PHE A 91 -11.85 -8.45 -3.54
CA PHE A 91 -10.84 -7.56 -3.00
C PHE A 91 -9.51 -7.78 -3.68
N ILE A 92 -8.88 -6.70 -4.11
CA ILE A 92 -7.57 -6.71 -4.76
C ILE A 92 -6.66 -5.78 -3.98
N THR A 93 -5.58 -6.29 -3.42
CA THR A 93 -4.62 -5.45 -2.69
C THR A 93 -3.18 -5.71 -3.12
N GLN A 94 -2.44 -4.62 -3.32
CA GLN A 94 -0.99 -4.64 -3.52
C GLN A 94 -0.34 -3.85 -2.39
N GLN A 95 0.59 -4.51 -1.67
CA GLN A 95 1.19 -3.96 -0.46
C GLN A 95 2.73 -3.99 -0.50
N VAL A 96 3.31 -3.21 0.40
CA VAL A 96 4.72 -3.30 0.76
C VAL A 96 4.87 -4.39 1.81
N GLY A 97 5.78 -5.33 1.59
CA GLY A 97 6.04 -6.41 2.54
C GLY A 97 7.06 -6.04 3.60
N SER A 98 7.06 -6.77 4.70
CA SER A 98 7.90 -6.53 5.89
C SER A 98 9.42 -6.60 5.66
N ASP A 99 9.84 -7.21 4.54
CA ASP A 99 11.25 -7.32 4.18
C ASP A 99 11.72 -6.22 3.22
N ASN A 100 10.87 -5.20 2.98
CA ASN A 100 11.19 -4.06 2.15
C ASN A 100 12.37 -3.26 2.72
N ASP A 101 13.35 -2.96 1.86
CA ASP A 101 14.50 -2.09 2.14
C ASP A 101 15.38 -2.49 3.36
N ARG A 102 15.26 -3.72 3.88
CA ARG A 102 15.90 -4.12 5.14
C ARG A 102 17.42 -4.06 5.10
N GLU A 103 18.03 -4.39 3.97
CA GLU A 103 19.48 -4.29 3.80
C GLU A 103 19.92 -2.81 3.88
N LEU A 104 19.18 -1.91 3.22
CA LEU A 104 19.46 -0.47 3.23
C LEU A 104 19.32 0.13 4.64
N VAL A 105 18.26 -0.28 5.35
CA VAL A 105 18.05 0.15 6.74
C VAL A 105 19.24 -0.30 7.61
N LYS A 106 19.65 -1.57 7.52
CA LYS A 106 20.75 -2.13 8.30
C LYS A 106 22.12 -1.47 8.01
N MET A 107 22.33 -0.93 6.82
CA MET A 107 23.55 -0.21 6.48
C MET A 107 23.73 1.04 7.35
N VAL A 108 22.65 1.74 7.71
CA VAL A 108 22.70 3.00 8.48
C VAL A 108 22.14 2.87 9.90
N LEU A 109 21.22 1.96 10.14
CA LEU A 109 20.57 1.70 11.43
C LEU A 109 20.59 0.18 11.72
N PRO A 110 21.74 -0.40 12.08
CA PRO A 110 21.89 -1.85 12.20
C PRO A 110 20.98 -2.50 13.25
N GLU A 111 20.60 -1.74 14.29
CA GLU A 111 19.75 -2.21 15.37
C GLU A 111 18.25 -1.97 15.12
N ALA A 112 17.89 -1.30 13.99
CA ALA A 112 16.49 -1.02 13.70
C ALA A 112 15.70 -2.30 13.46
N GLU A 113 14.60 -2.45 14.20
CA GLU A 113 13.64 -3.54 14.03
C GLU A 113 12.76 -3.32 12.79
N LYS A 114 12.05 -4.37 12.38
CA LYS A 114 11.03 -4.26 11.33
C LYS A 114 9.84 -3.48 11.87
N PRO A 115 9.41 -2.39 11.23
CA PRO A 115 8.28 -1.59 11.73
C PRO A 115 6.95 -2.35 11.66
N PHE A 116 6.78 -3.22 10.67
CA PHE A 116 5.55 -3.95 10.41
C PHE A 116 5.84 -5.45 10.15
N PRO A 117 6.27 -6.23 11.16
CA PRO A 117 6.73 -7.61 10.95
C PRO A 117 5.64 -8.55 10.41
N HIS A 118 4.36 -8.24 10.69
CA HIS A 118 3.21 -9.03 10.26
C HIS A 118 2.69 -8.67 8.85
N TYR A 119 3.25 -7.64 8.21
CA TYR A 119 2.88 -7.26 6.83
C TYR A 119 3.66 -8.11 5.82
N ASN A 120 3.34 -9.37 5.74
CA ASN A 120 3.90 -10.32 4.78
C ASN A 120 2.78 -11.15 4.15
N LEU A 121 3.03 -11.69 2.96
CA LEU A 121 2.03 -12.43 2.19
C LEU A 121 1.40 -13.57 2.99
N ARG A 122 2.22 -14.33 3.73
CA ARG A 122 1.76 -15.50 4.48
C ARG A 122 0.71 -15.13 5.53
N GLU A 123 1.01 -14.14 6.36
CA GLU A 123 0.12 -13.75 7.47
C GLU A 123 -1.11 -13.01 6.95
N GLN A 124 -0.95 -12.13 5.98
CA GLN A 124 -2.08 -11.42 5.39
C GLN A 124 -3.03 -12.38 4.65
N LYS A 125 -2.49 -13.33 3.90
CA LYS A 125 -3.29 -14.40 3.28
C LYS A 125 -4.06 -15.22 4.31
N ALA A 126 -3.42 -15.60 5.42
CA ALA A 126 -4.07 -16.33 6.50
C ALA A 126 -5.25 -15.53 7.08
N GLY A 127 -5.08 -14.22 7.33
CA GLY A 127 -6.17 -13.35 7.80
C GLY A 127 -7.40 -13.33 6.87
N PHE A 128 -7.19 -13.34 5.56
CA PHE A 128 -8.32 -13.44 4.61
C PHE A 128 -8.98 -14.81 4.63
N VAL A 129 -8.21 -15.89 4.74
CA VAL A 129 -8.78 -17.25 4.86
C VAL A 129 -9.58 -17.38 6.14
N ASP A 130 -9.07 -16.89 7.27
CA ASP A 130 -9.75 -16.92 8.58
C ASP A 130 -11.05 -16.10 8.55
N ALA A 131 -11.07 -14.98 7.81
CA ALA A 131 -12.28 -14.20 7.55
C ALA A 131 -13.25 -14.86 6.56
N GLY A 132 -12.93 -16.04 6.00
CA GLY A 132 -13.77 -16.80 5.09
C GLY A 132 -13.75 -16.31 3.65
N PHE A 133 -12.64 -15.75 3.18
CA PHE A 133 -12.45 -15.45 1.77
C PHE A 133 -11.84 -16.62 1.00
N GLU A 134 -12.26 -16.78 -0.24
CA GLU A 134 -11.53 -17.59 -1.22
C GLU A 134 -10.36 -16.80 -1.79
N ILE A 135 -9.15 -17.33 -1.72
CA ILE A 135 -7.96 -16.71 -2.31
C ILE A 135 -7.84 -17.13 -3.78
N LEU A 136 -8.02 -16.17 -4.68
CA LEU A 136 -7.90 -16.41 -6.13
C LEU A 136 -6.46 -16.27 -6.62
N LEU A 137 -5.69 -15.35 -6.02
CA LEU A 137 -4.28 -15.13 -6.32
C LEU A 137 -3.58 -14.63 -5.05
N ALA A 138 -2.40 -15.14 -4.79
CA ALA A 138 -1.51 -14.62 -3.76
C ALA A 138 -0.07 -14.82 -4.26
N ASP A 139 0.64 -13.72 -4.48
CA ASP A 139 1.98 -13.71 -5.03
C ASP A 139 2.82 -12.60 -4.41
N GLU A 140 4.13 -12.79 -4.37
CA GLU A 140 5.07 -11.79 -3.87
C GLU A 140 6.30 -11.69 -4.75
N VAL A 141 6.91 -10.51 -4.76
CA VAL A 141 8.09 -10.23 -5.56
C VAL A 141 9.10 -9.40 -4.78
N PHE A 142 10.36 -9.76 -4.97
CA PHE A 142 11.52 -9.06 -4.46
C PHE A 142 12.29 -8.48 -5.65
N THR A 143 12.42 -7.15 -5.72
CA THR A 143 13.13 -6.49 -6.79
C THR A 143 14.24 -5.57 -6.27
N PRO A 144 15.39 -5.49 -6.95
CA PRO A 144 16.47 -4.61 -6.50
C PRO A 144 16.06 -3.14 -6.61
N ILE A 145 16.48 -2.35 -5.61
CA ILE A 145 16.53 -0.90 -5.65
C ILE A 145 17.98 -0.46 -5.52
N CYS A 146 18.41 0.49 -6.35
CA CYS A 146 19.81 0.93 -6.40
C CYS A 146 19.91 2.43 -6.17
N PHE A 147 20.96 2.86 -5.43
CA PHE A 147 21.33 4.25 -5.26
C PHE A 147 22.75 4.45 -5.77
N TYR A 148 22.93 5.47 -6.59
CA TYR A 148 24.20 5.80 -7.25
C TYR A 148 24.91 6.99 -6.59
N ASP A 149 24.25 7.61 -5.61
CA ASP A 149 24.82 8.65 -4.76
C ASP A 149 24.16 8.62 -3.37
N VAL A 150 24.92 9.10 -2.37
CA VAL A 150 24.46 9.11 -0.97
C VAL A 150 23.35 10.14 -0.75
N GLY A 151 23.35 11.25 -1.52
CA GLY A 151 22.30 12.27 -1.39
C GLY A 151 20.92 11.73 -1.75
N ALA A 152 20.81 10.95 -2.82
CA ALA A 152 19.57 10.27 -3.21
C ALA A 152 19.13 9.27 -2.13
N PHE A 153 20.05 8.50 -1.55
CA PHE A 153 19.76 7.60 -0.44
C PHE A 153 19.26 8.36 0.81
N VAL A 154 19.95 9.44 1.20
CA VAL A 154 19.55 10.29 2.34
C VAL A 154 18.14 10.87 2.13
N TRP A 155 17.85 11.36 0.92
CA TRP A 155 16.52 11.86 0.59
C TRP A 155 15.46 10.78 0.74
N PHE A 156 15.73 9.59 0.22
CA PHE A 156 14.84 8.42 0.33
C PHE A 156 14.59 8.03 1.79
N ALA A 157 15.64 7.87 2.60
CA ALA A 157 15.54 7.50 4.01
C ALA A 157 14.75 8.52 4.85
N ARG A 158 14.80 9.81 4.50
CA ARG A 158 14.05 10.88 5.16
C ARG A 158 12.57 10.91 4.80
N ILE A 159 12.20 10.42 3.62
CA ILE A 159 10.78 10.41 3.18
C ILE A 159 10.03 9.22 3.78
N ILE A 160 10.69 8.08 3.95
CA ILE A 160 10.08 6.88 4.49
C ILE A 160 10.52 6.63 5.93
N GLU A 161 10.23 7.58 6.80
CA GLU A 161 10.64 7.59 8.22
C GLU A 161 10.24 6.32 8.97
N TRP A 162 9.12 5.69 8.59
CA TRP A 162 8.67 4.44 9.20
C TRP A 162 9.57 3.24 8.88
N GLU A 163 10.29 3.25 7.75
CA GLU A 163 11.31 2.23 7.43
C GLU A 163 12.65 2.55 8.10
N PHE A 164 12.99 3.84 8.22
CA PHE A 164 14.24 4.34 8.78
C PHE A 164 14.01 5.12 10.10
N PRO A 165 13.54 4.43 11.16
CA PRO A 165 13.15 5.11 12.41
C PRO A 165 14.35 5.80 13.06
N GLY A 166 14.20 7.12 13.31
CA GLY A 166 15.24 7.92 13.94
C GLY A 166 16.45 8.26 13.04
N PHE A 167 16.34 8.02 11.72
CA PHE A 167 17.41 8.40 10.79
C PHE A 167 17.66 9.91 10.79
N SER A 168 18.92 10.27 10.94
CA SER A 168 19.40 11.62 10.70
C SER A 168 20.79 11.59 10.07
N VAL A 169 21.12 12.63 9.30
CA VAL A 169 22.45 12.73 8.67
C VAL A 169 23.54 12.74 9.72
N ASP A 170 23.36 13.55 10.77
CA ASP A 170 24.38 13.68 11.85
C ASP A 170 24.54 12.37 12.63
N GLY A 171 23.43 11.70 12.97
CA GLY A 171 23.45 10.45 13.72
C GLY A 171 23.99 9.26 12.95
N CYS A 172 23.91 9.29 11.61
CA CYS A 172 24.36 8.22 10.72
C CYS A 172 25.60 8.60 9.91
N PHE A 173 26.29 9.71 10.26
CA PHE A 173 27.32 10.32 9.40
C PHE A 173 28.45 9.35 9.01
N ASP A 174 29.03 8.65 9.97
CA ASP A 174 30.09 7.69 9.71
C ASP A 174 29.66 6.57 8.77
N ARG A 175 28.42 6.09 8.94
CA ARG A 175 27.86 5.06 8.06
C ARG A 175 27.57 5.59 6.66
N LEU A 176 27.13 6.83 6.54
CA LEU A 176 26.95 7.48 5.23
C LEU A 176 28.30 7.66 4.51
N LEU A 177 29.40 7.93 5.23
CA LEU A 177 30.73 7.92 4.64
C LEU A 177 31.15 6.53 4.14
N GLU A 178 30.79 5.46 4.85
CA GLU A 178 31.05 4.09 4.36
C GLU A 178 30.20 3.75 3.13
N LEU A 179 28.95 4.22 3.07
CA LEU A 179 28.12 4.10 1.86
C LEU A 179 28.75 4.83 0.68
N GLN A 180 29.29 6.05 0.90
CA GLN A 180 29.98 6.81 -0.14
C GLN A 180 31.19 6.04 -0.69
N LYS A 181 32.03 5.48 0.18
CA LYS A 181 33.16 4.63 -0.22
C LYS A 181 32.69 3.39 -1.03
N THR A 182 31.59 2.80 -0.61
CA THR A 182 30.99 1.65 -1.31
C THR A 182 30.54 2.05 -2.71
N ILE A 183 29.88 3.20 -2.86
CA ILE A 183 29.46 3.72 -4.16
C ILE A 183 30.66 4.04 -5.05
N GLU A 184 31.71 4.65 -4.49
CA GLU A 184 32.95 4.95 -5.22
C GLU A 184 33.66 3.69 -5.73
N ARG A 185 33.62 2.61 -4.95
CA ARG A 185 34.24 1.32 -5.31
C ARG A 185 33.39 0.49 -6.27
N ASP A 186 32.08 0.37 -5.98
CA ASP A 186 31.17 -0.60 -6.62
C ASP A 186 30.18 0.07 -7.60
N GLY A 187 30.18 1.40 -7.67
CA GLY A 187 29.33 2.21 -8.52
C GLY A 187 27.91 2.44 -7.96
N LYS A 188 27.50 1.71 -6.92
CA LYS A 188 26.16 1.81 -6.32
C LYS A 188 26.08 1.09 -4.98
N ILE A 189 25.03 1.40 -4.20
CA ILE A 189 24.51 0.51 -3.15
C ILE A 189 23.19 -0.09 -3.61
N THR A 190 22.88 -1.29 -3.14
CA THR A 190 21.67 -2.04 -3.54
C THR A 190 20.94 -2.54 -2.31
N GLY A 191 19.64 -2.42 -2.32
CA GLY A 191 18.71 -3.06 -1.42
C GLY A 191 17.64 -3.83 -2.19
N THR A 192 16.65 -4.35 -1.46
CA THR A 192 15.58 -5.15 -2.02
C THR A 192 14.22 -4.54 -1.65
N THR A 193 13.41 -4.25 -2.62
CA THR A 193 12.00 -3.92 -2.37
C THR A 193 11.19 -5.21 -2.27
N HIS A 194 10.25 -5.24 -1.34
CA HIS A 194 9.31 -6.36 -1.17
C HIS A 194 7.89 -5.88 -1.44
N ARG A 195 7.20 -6.52 -2.38
CA ARG A 195 5.79 -6.26 -2.70
C ARG A 195 5.04 -7.58 -2.73
N TYR A 196 3.77 -7.56 -2.27
CA TYR A 196 2.87 -8.69 -2.43
C TYR A 196 1.50 -8.24 -2.96
N LEU A 197 0.83 -9.16 -3.62
CA LEU A 197 -0.50 -9.03 -4.20
C LEU A 197 -1.40 -10.13 -3.66
N ILE A 198 -2.60 -9.76 -3.24
CA ILE A 198 -3.67 -10.70 -2.90
C ILE A 198 -4.92 -10.33 -3.70
N VAL A 199 -5.53 -11.33 -4.32
CA VAL A 199 -6.88 -11.25 -4.88
C VAL A 199 -7.74 -12.25 -4.12
N ALA A 200 -8.72 -11.73 -3.39
CA ALA A 200 -9.62 -12.51 -2.55
C ALA A 200 -11.08 -12.29 -2.98
N ARG A 201 -11.90 -13.32 -2.88
CA ARG A 201 -13.32 -13.27 -3.21
C ARG A 201 -14.16 -13.61 -1.98
N LYS A 202 -15.16 -12.77 -1.68
CA LYS A 202 -16.18 -13.08 -0.67
C LYS A 202 -17.07 -14.22 -1.19
N ASP A 203 -17.37 -15.18 -0.33
CA ASP A 203 -18.29 -16.26 -0.66
C ASP A 203 -19.65 -15.74 -1.15
N ARG A 204 -20.38 -16.60 -1.88
CA ARG A 204 -21.71 -16.28 -2.41
C ARG A 204 -22.80 -16.42 -1.37
#